data_f4a7d7106360485fc35f82e5fe39bf70
#
_entry.id   f4a7d7106360485fc35f82e5fe39bf70
#
_cell.length_a   1.000
_cell.length_b   1.000
_cell.length_c   1.000
_cell.angle_alpha   90.00
_cell.angle_beta   90.00
_cell.angle_gamma   90.00
#
_symmetry.space_group_name_H-M   'P 1'
#
loop_
_entity.id
_entity.type
_entity.pdbx_description
1 polymer ?
#
loop_
_entity_poly.entity_id
_entity_poly.type
_entity_poly.pdbx_seq_one_letter_code
_entity_poly.pdbx_strand_id
1 'polypeptide(L)'
;MKNLCKLSALLISAALLFSACEGPMGPAGADGADGKDGKDANETCKLCHNPTVVDQKVVEFSFSKHKYGEAAFEEAGNTGCSPCHESEAFKYVCENNVPATFTLNATTGKYVNDYSATTSIAYGELSCFTCHSSLHKTYAGTEFFPLTTTAAIPMTMWKATKTINLTQDGGKSNLCIKCHQPRPLTTSTTLSDGNVVDYASFVTDPTANFYDSSVGNAAPNKVLPSYRMHVHYGTVGAIYAGQGGVEFTGTQTYANSTHTTLASCSDCHMAPITGRAGGHTFVAKGNFNGCNVSGCHSTPITSSSTTFWKTPRAEIQTLLNNLAAKINNLGGGTNILHSDADAATNLWAGLTTGNFDGYLDIYDPSSNLTGVWKNPGSTSSWTTDQNAVNNALPTFPTLKNVVVGSMINFQMCLREYSLGIHNYKYTKALLQNSIDALTTAGI
;
A
#
# COMPACT_ATOMS: atom_id res chain seq x y z
N MET A 1 -82.24 38.93 4.55
CA MET A 1 -82.08 38.21 5.80
C MET A 1 -82.65 36.81 5.83
N LYS A 2 -83.88 36.51 5.25
CA LYS A 2 -84.47 35.15 5.27
C LYS A 2 -83.66 34.05 4.53
N ASN A 3 -82.90 34.39 3.49
CA ASN A 3 -82.12 33.41 2.72
C ASN A 3 -80.76 33.07 3.39
N LEU A 4 -80.21 33.97 4.20
CA LEU A 4 -78.97 33.74 4.87
C LEU A 4 -79.12 32.75 6.06
N CYS A 5 -80.26 32.81 6.77
CA CYS A 5 -80.61 31.85 7.81
C CYS A 5 -80.84 30.45 7.28
N LYS A 6 -81.38 30.29 6.09
CA LYS A 6 -81.63 28.94 5.47
C LYS A 6 -80.28 28.31 5.01
N LEU A 7 -79.30 29.09 4.56
CA LEU A 7 -78.01 28.61 4.15
C LEU A 7 -77.17 28.17 5.38
N SER A 8 -77.26 28.97 6.44
CA SER A 8 -76.56 28.64 7.71
C SER A 8 -77.13 27.36 8.36
N ALA A 9 -78.46 27.17 8.32
CA ALA A 9 -79.13 25.96 8.86
C ALA A 9 -78.74 24.72 8.04
N LEU A 10 -78.59 24.85 6.72
CA LEU A 10 -78.18 23.75 5.82
C LEU A 10 -76.70 23.35 6.06
N LEU A 11 -75.83 24.29 6.27
CA LEU A 11 -74.39 24.05 6.54
C LEU A 11 -74.19 23.44 7.93
N ILE A 12 -74.96 23.81 8.93
CA ILE A 12 -74.90 23.23 10.27
C ILE A 12 -75.45 21.81 10.24
N SER A 13 -76.49 21.54 9.50
CA SER A 13 -77.03 20.18 9.33
C SER A 13 -76.09 19.25 8.57
N ALA A 14 -75.39 19.75 7.56
CA ALA A 14 -74.34 19.00 6.86
C ALA A 14 -73.12 18.71 7.77
N ALA A 15 -72.70 19.65 8.59
CA ALA A 15 -71.60 19.45 9.53
C ALA A 15 -71.90 18.42 10.63
N LEU A 16 -73.14 18.33 11.07
CA LEU A 16 -73.59 17.32 12.07
C LEU A 16 -73.69 15.88 11.47
N LEU A 17 -73.89 15.77 10.15
CA LEU A 17 -73.92 14.46 9.49
C LEU A 17 -72.55 13.83 9.28
N PHE A 18 -71.47 14.65 9.24
CA PHE A 18 -70.10 14.18 9.13
C PHE A 18 -69.45 13.85 10.47
N SER A 19 -69.97 14.29 11.58
CA SER A 19 -69.47 13.99 12.93
C SER A 19 -70.05 12.73 13.57
N ALA A 20 -70.94 12.02 12.89
CA ALA A 20 -71.69 10.88 13.47
C ALA A 20 -71.21 9.49 12.98
N CYS A 21 -70.07 9.42 12.30
CA CYS A 21 -69.56 8.15 11.74
C CYS A 21 -68.25 7.61 12.35
N GLU A 22 -67.81 8.11 13.49
CA GLU A 22 -66.81 7.38 14.27
C GLU A 22 -67.55 6.48 15.28
N GLY A 23 -67.80 5.24 14.87
CA GLY A 23 -68.22 4.22 15.82
C GLY A 23 -67.10 4.03 16.88
N PRO A 24 -67.45 3.58 18.09
CA PRO A 24 -66.45 3.27 19.09
C PRO A 24 -65.40 2.35 18.48
N MET A 25 -64.13 2.75 18.63
CA MET A 25 -62.98 1.94 18.20
C MET A 25 -63.19 0.53 18.77
N GLY A 26 -63.23 -0.48 17.90
CA GLY A 26 -63.35 -1.86 18.34
C GLY A 26 -62.24 -2.17 19.36
N PRO A 27 -62.43 -3.12 20.26
CA PRO A 27 -61.39 -3.53 21.18
C PRO A 27 -60.12 -3.82 20.37
N ALA A 28 -58.98 -3.36 20.89
CA ALA A 28 -57.67 -3.68 20.29
C ALA A 28 -57.65 -5.19 20.00
N GLY A 29 -57.30 -5.55 18.77
CA GLY A 29 -57.13 -6.96 18.42
C GLY A 29 -56.19 -7.59 19.44
N ALA A 30 -56.43 -8.83 19.81
CA ALA A 30 -55.51 -9.56 20.68
C ALA A 30 -54.10 -9.38 20.13
N ASP A 31 -53.17 -9.09 21.04
CA ASP A 31 -51.73 -9.02 20.71
C ASP A 31 -51.43 -10.26 19.85
N GLY A 32 -50.87 -10.04 18.67
CA GLY A 32 -50.44 -11.13 17.82
C GLY A 32 -49.54 -12.03 18.65
N ALA A 33 -49.74 -13.33 18.57
CA ALA A 33 -48.83 -14.27 19.25
C ALA A 33 -47.40 -13.83 19.01
N ASP A 34 -46.62 -13.71 20.09
CA ASP A 34 -45.19 -13.42 20.02
C ASP A 34 -44.63 -14.26 18.90
N GLY A 35 -44.03 -13.60 17.88
CA GLY A 35 -43.39 -14.31 16.79
C GLY A 35 -42.46 -15.30 17.46
N LYS A 36 -42.53 -16.58 17.09
CA LYS A 36 -41.52 -17.55 17.54
C LYS A 36 -40.21 -16.90 17.35
N ASP A 37 -39.39 -16.82 18.41
CA ASP A 37 -38.02 -16.39 18.35
C ASP A 37 -37.40 -16.98 17.09
N GLY A 38 -36.97 -16.11 16.16
CA GLY A 38 -36.37 -16.59 14.93
C GLY A 38 -35.34 -17.62 15.35
N LYS A 39 -35.42 -18.84 14.80
CA LYS A 39 -34.42 -19.88 15.08
C LYS A 39 -33.06 -19.21 15.08
N ASP A 40 -32.45 -19.17 16.23
CA ASP A 40 -31.20 -18.58 16.61
C ASP A 40 -30.46 -17.94 15.45
N ALA A 41 -30.42 -16.62 15.41
CA ALA A 41 -29.32 -15.97 14.69
C ALA A 41 -28.08 -16.74 15.15
N ASN A 42 -27.64 -17.64 14.29
CA ASN A 42 -26.59 -18.60 14.55
C ASN A 42 -25.55 -17.91 15.46
N GLU A 43 -25.08 -18.56 16.52
CA GLU A 43 -24.10 -17.99 17.43
C GLU A 43 -22.91 -17.34 16.66
N THR A 44 -22.65 -17.86 15.49
CA THR A 44 -21.80 -17.27 14.45
C THR A 44 -22.12 -15.82 14.10
N CYS A 45 -23.39 -15.46 13.96
CA CYS A 45 -23.78 -14.07 13.68
C CYS A 45 -23.45 -13.16 14.87
N LYS A 46 -23.53 -13.70 16.09
CA LYS A 46 -23.20 -12.98 17.32
C LYS A 46 -21.70 -12.66 17.45
N LEU A 47 -20.82 -13.37 16.75
CA LEU A 47 -19.40 -13.06 16.73
C LEU A 47 -19.12 -11.68 16.09
N CYS A 48 -19.88 -11.33 15.05
CA CYS A 48 -19.76 -10.03 14.38
C CYS A 48 -20.81 -9.04 14.90
N HIS A 49 -22.05 -9.52 15.16
CA HIS A 49 -23.16 -8.68 15.63
C HIS A 49 -23.22 -8.54 17.16
N ASN A 50 -22.13 -8.82 17.86
CA ASN A 50 -21.97 -8.50 19.26
C ASN A 50 -21.42 -7.07 19.38
N PRO A 51 -22.17 -6.10 19.92
CA PRO A 51 -21.73 -4.71 20.03
C PRO A 51 -20.36 -4.58 20.73
N THR A 52 -20.14 -5.34 21.81
CA THR A 52 -18.88 -5.28 22.56
C THR A 52 -17.66 -5.66 21.69
N VAL A 53 -17.80 -6.69 20.85
CA VAL A 53 -16.73 -7.12 19.95
C VAL A 53 -16.53 -6.09 18.83
N VAL A 54 -17.62 -5.62 18.21
CA VAL A 54 -17.56 -4.63 17.14
C VAL A 54 -16.97 -3.31 17.65
N ASP A 55 -17.44 -2.81 18.78
CA ASP A 55 -16.95 -1.56 19.37
C ASP A 55 -15.45 -1.66 19.69
N GLN A 56 -14.98 -2.78 20.22
CA GLN A 56 -13.56 -3.02 20.44
C GLN A 56 -12.78 -2.91 19.14
N LYS A 57 -13.23 -3.55 18.06
CA LYS A 57 -12.53 -3.51 16.75
C LYS A 57 -12.59 -2.13 16.12
N VAL A 58 -13.65 -1.38 16.30
CA VAL A 58 -13.76 0.03 15.89
C VAL A 58 -12.72 0.89 16.63
N VAL A 59 -12.59 0.70 17.94
CA VAL A 59 -11.59 1.41 18.75
C VAL A 59 -10.16 1.02 18.31
N GLU A 60 -9.88 -0.27 18.14
CA GLU A 60 -8.58 -0.74 17.63
C GLU A 60 -8.26 -0.10 16.27
N PHE A 61 -9.18 -0.16 15.32
CA PHE A 61 -9.01 0.43 13.98
C PHE A 61 -8.81 1.93 14.02
N SER A 62 -9.45 2.63 14.95
CA SER A 62 -9.29 4.08 15.13
C SER A 62 -7.85 4.49 15.48
N PHE A 63 -7.01 3.56 15.96
CA PHE A 63 -5.59 3.78 16.21
C PHE A 63 -4.69 3.32 15.05
N SER A 64 -5.25 2.77 13.98
CA SER A 64 -4.46 2.27 12.86
C SER A 64 -4.07 3.38 11.89
N LYS A 65 -2.93 3.22 11.23
CA LYS A 65 -2.51 4.08 10.10
C LYS A 65 -3.48 4.00 8.91
N HIS A 66 -4.24 2.92 8.78
CA HIS A 66 -5.28 2.81 7.76
C HIS A 66 -6.42 3.81 7.99
N LYS A 67 -6.74 4.15 9.24
CA LYS A 67 -7.75 5.18 9.56
C LYS A 67 -7.20 6.59 9.47
N TYR A 68 -5.95 6.80 9.92
CA TYR A 68 -5.33 8.12 9.97
C TYR A 68 -4.47 8.45 8.75
N GLY A 69 -4.43 7.59 7.74
CA GLY A 69 -3.65 7.87 6.55
C GLY A 69 -4.18 9.10 5.83
N GLU A 70 -3.36 10.13 5.69
CA GLU A 70 -3.69 11.32 4.89
C GLU A 70 -3.76 10.99 3.39
N ALA A 71 -3.18 9.86 3.00
CA ALA A 71 -3.05 9.46 1.62
C ALA A 71 -4.38 9.40 0.83
N ALA A 72 -5.51 9.11 1.51
CA ALA A 72 -6.80 9.13 0.84
C ALA A 72 -7.20 10.53 0.37
N PHE A 73 -6.90 11.57 1.16
CA PHE A 73 -7.17 12.97 0.78
C PHE A 73 -6.22 13.45 -0.31
N GLU A 74 -4.95 13.10 -0.22
CA GLU A 74 -3.92 13.51 -1.18
C GLU A 74 -4.14 12.87 -2.55
N GLU A 75 -4.65 11.63 -2.57
CA GLU A 75 -4.82 10.83 -3.78
C GLU A 75 -6.25 10.84 -4.32
N ALA A 76 -7.15 11.62 -3.72
CA ALA A 76 -8.53 11.78 -4.20
C ALA A 76 -8.56 12.21 -5.67
N GLY A 77 -9.26 11.44 -6.50
CA GLY A 77 -9.35 11.67 -7.95
C GLY A 77 -8.15 11.21 -8.77
N ASN A 78 -7.08 10.69 -8.15
CA ASN A 78 -5.97 10.06 -8.85
C ASN A 78 -6.27 8.59 -9.11
N THR A 79 -6.76 8.28 -10.30
CA THR A 79 -7.23 6.93 -10.67
C THR A 79 -6.15 5.84 -10.57
N GLY A 80 -4.87 6.20 -10.67
CA GLY A 80 -3.75 5.27 -10.54
C GLY A 80 -3.31 4.98 -9.09
N CYS A 81 -3.69 5.84 -8.14
CA CYS A 81 -3.34 5.73 -6.73
C CYS A 81 -4.51 5.22 -5.88
N SER A 82 -5.72 5.64 -6.23
CA SER A 82 -6.96 5.30 -5.51
C SER A 82 -7.21 3.80 -5.29
N PRO A 83 -6.78 2.85 -6.16
CA PRO A 83 -6.92 1.41 -5.88
C PRO A 83 -6.31 0.94 -4.56
N CYS A 84 -5.34 1.67 -4.01
CA CYS A 84 -4.71 1.36 -2.73
C CYS A 84 -5.06 2.36 -1.62
N HIS A 85 -5.49 3.56 -1.98
CA HIS A 85 -5.67 4.66 -1.04
C HIS A 85 -7.14 4.99 -0.74
N GLU A 86 -8.09 4.48 -1.52
CA GLU A 86 -9.53 4.73 -1.33
C GLU A 86 -10.32 3.42 -1.23
N SER A 87 -11.31 3.40 -0.36
CA SER A 87 -12.16 2.23 -0.10
C SER A 87 -12.93 1.76 -1.33
N GLU A 88 -13.61 2.69 -2.00
CA GLU A 88 -14.46 2.35 -3.15
C GLU A 88 -13.64 1.92 -4.36
N ALA A 89 -12.50 2.59 -4.58
CA ALA A 89 -11.59 2.22 -5.66
C ALA A 89 -10.93 0.84 -5.42
N PHE A 90 -10.57 0.53 -4.17
CA PHE A 90 -10.06 -0.79 -3.80
C PHE A 90 -11.09 -1.89 -4.07
N LYS A 91 -12.34 -1.69 -3.62
CA LYS A 91 -13.44 -2.63 -3.89
C LYS A 91 -13.66 -2.82 -5.38
N TYR A 92 -13.67 -1.72 -6.12
CA TYR A 92 -13.84 -1.74 -7.58
C TYR A 92 -12.80 -2.62 -8.27
N VAL A 93 -11.50 -2.41 -7.99
CA VAL A 93 -10.44 -3.21 -8.64
C VAL A 93 -10.47 -4.68 -8.23
N CYS A 94 -10.95 -4.99 -7.03
CA CYS A 94 -11.14 -6.37 -6.58
C CYS A 94 -12.36 -7.04 -7.24
N GLU A 95 -13.50 -6.36 -7.25
CA GLU A 95 -14.77 -6.90 -7.79
C GLU A 95 -14.74 -7.06 -9.30
N ASN A 96 -14.03 -6.18 -10.01
CA ASN A 96 -13.91 -6.22 -11.47
C ASN A 96 -12.64 -6.93 -11.97
N ASN A 97 -11.84 -7.50 -11.08
CA ASN A 97 -10.58 -8.17 -11.42
C ASN A 97 -9.70 -7.31 -12.35
N VAL A 98 -9.56 -6.02 -12.03
CA VAL A 98 -8.80 -5.08 -12.84
C VAL A 98 -7.37 -5.56 -12.99
N PRO A 99 -6.86 -5.74 -14.24
CA PRO A 99 -5.57 -6.36 -14.47
C PRO A 99 -4.40 -5.43 -14.10
N ALA A 100 -3.30 -6.01 -13.64
CA ALA A 100 -2.05 -5.29 -13.34
C ALA A 100 -1.13 -5.23 -14.58
N THR A 101 -1.68 -4.84 -15.73
CA THR A 101 -1.00 -4.80 -17.02
C THR A 101 -0.83 -3.37 -17.53
N PHE A 102 -0.14 -3.23 -18.64
CA PHE A 102 -0.01 -1.98 -19.39
C PHE A 102 -0.43 -2.23 -20.83
N THR A 103 -1.44 -1.50 -21.30
CA THR A 103 -1.96 -1.63 -22.65
C THR A 103 -1.53 -0.46 -23.53
N LEU A 104 -1.07 -0.75 -24.75
CA LEU A 104 -0.73 0.27 -25.72
C LEU A 104 -2.00 0.95 -26.24
N ASN A 105 -2.11 2.25 -26.01
CA ASN A 105 -3.13 3.07 -26.64
C ASN A 105 -2.69 3.40 -28.09
N ALA A 106 -3.35 2.80 -29.05
CA ALA A 106 -3.00 2.94 -30.47
C ALA A 106 -3.12 4.39 -31.01
N THR A 107 -3.97 5.21 -30.40
CA THR A 107 -4.16 6.60 -30.80
C THR A 107 -3.02 7.50 -30.34
N THR A 108 -2.53 7.30 -29.12
CA THR A 108 -1.49 8.16 -28.53
C THR A 108 -0.10 7.57 -28.66
N GLY A 109 0.05 6.29 -29.03
CA GLY A 109 1.30 5.55 -29.03
C GLY A 109 1.91 5.35 -27.63
N LYS A 110 1.13 5.53 -26.57
CA LYS A 110 1.59 5.46 -25.19
C LYS A 110 0.98 4.27 -24.46
N TYR A 111 1.74 3.68 -23.55
CA TYR A 111 1.21 2.66 -22.66
C TYR A 111 0.43 3.30 -21.50
N VAL A 112 -0.71 2.73 -21.16
CA VAL A 112 -1.56 3.11 -20.05
C VAL A 112 -1.53 2.02 -19.01
N ASN A 113 -1.38 2.39 -17.75
CA ASN A 113 -1.51 1.46 -16.64
C ASN A 113 -2.98 1.06 -16.50
N ASP A 114 -3.27 -0.23 -16.70
CA ASP A 114 -4.64 -0.74 -16.61
C ASP A 114 -5.12 -0.86 -15.15
N TYR A 115 -4.17 -0.98 -14.19
CA TYR A 115 -4.50 -1.07 -12.77
C TYR A 115 -4.87 0.31 -12.22
N SER A 116 -6.08 0.72 -12.52
CA SER A 116 -6.63 2.01 -12.12
C SER A 116 -8.12 1.89 -11.81
N ALA A 117 -8.62 2.79 -10.97
CA ALA A 117 -10.05 2.96 -10.76
C ALA A 117 -10.62 3.95 -11.77
N THR A 118 -11.93 3.89 -12.04
CA THR A 118 -12.59 4.87 -12.90
C THR A 118 -12.78 6.19 -12.16
N THR A 119 -12.82 7.30 -12.91
CA THR A 119 -13.04 8.64 -12.35
C THR A 119 -14.42 8.85 -11.74
N SER A 120 -15.36 7.93 -12.00
CA SER A 120 -16.72 7.97 -11.44
C SER A 120 -16.85 7.38 -10.04
N ILE A 121 -15.75 6.84 -9.49
CA ILE A 121 -15.76 6.25 -8.14
C ILE A 121 -15.72 7.38 -7.12
N ALA A 122 -16.68 7.37 -6.20
CA ALA A 122 -16.72 8.30 -5.10
C ALA A 122 -15.53 8.10 -4.16
N TYR A 123 -14.99 9.20 -3.66
CA TYR A 123 -14.00 9.18 -2.60
C TYR A 123 -14.53 8.46 -1.35
N GLY A 124 -13.68 7.65 -0.74
CA GLY A 124 -14.00 6.98 0.52
C GLY A 124 -12.74 6.60 1.28
N GLU A 125 -12.67 7.04 2.54
CA GLU A 125 -11.60 6.60 3.45
C GLU A 125 -11.59 5.09 3.62
N LEU A 126 -10.42 4.53 3.92
CA LEU A 126 -10.32 3.12 4.29
C LEU A 126 -11.17 2.82 5.54
N SER A 127 -11.93 1.74 5.48
CA SER A 127 -12.91 1.38 6.49
C SER A 127 -12.98 -0.13 6.68
N CYS A 128 -13.81 -0.58 7.62
CA CYS A 128 -14.07 -2.00 7.82
C CYS A 128 -14.46 -2.69 6.51
N PHE A 129 -15.29 -2.03 5.69
CA PHE A 129 -15.80 -2.58 4.44
C PHE A 129 -14.80 -2.52 3.28
N THR A 130 -13.66 -1.88 3.43
CA THR A 130 -12.55 -2.01 2.48
C THR A 130 -12.00 -3.42 2.51
N CYS A 131 -11.78 -3.97 3.70
CA CYS A 131 -11.26 -5.32 3.89
C CYS A 131 -12.35 -6.39 3.91
N HIS A 132 -13.56 -6.06 4.37
CA HIS A 132 -14.68 -6.97 4.58
C HIS A 132 -15.87 -6.67 3.66
N SER A 133 -15.65 -6.24 2.41
CA SER A 133 -16.72 -5.85 1.49
C SER A 133 -17.59 -7.02 1.02
N SER A 134 -17.09 -8.25 1.15
CA SER A 134 -17.85 -9.47 0.82
C SER A 134 -18.80 -9.93 1.92
N LEU A 135 -18.80 -9.27 3.10
CA LEU A 135 -19.76 -9.55 4.16
C LEU A 135 -21.20 -9.52 3.60
N HIS A 136 -21.97 -10.55 3.88
CA HIS A 136 -23.35 -10.73 3.43
C HIS A 136 -23.55 -10.90 1.92
N LYS A 137 -22.50 -10.81 1.08
CA LYS A 137 -22.61 -11.11 -0.35
C LYS A 137 -22.35 -12.59 -0.65
N THR A 138 -21.35 -13.17 0.02
CA THR A 138 -20.87 -14.53 -0.22
C THR A 138 -20.87 -15.40 1.04
N TYR A 139 -21.68 -15.03 2.02
CA TYR A 139 -21.75 -15.75 3.29
C TYR A 139 -22.27 -17.18 3.09
N ALA A 140 -21.37 -18.15 3.12
CA ALA A 140 -21.67 -19.57 2.95
C ALA A 140 -21.81 -20.34 4.27
N GLY A 141 -21.87 -19.67 5.40
CA GLY A 141 -22.06 -20.27 6.72
C GLY A 141 -20.82 -20.91 7.36
N THR A 142 -19.69 -20.96 6.63
CA THR A 142 -18.42 -21.54 7.11
C THR A 142 -17.28 -20.52 7.22
N GLU A 143 -17.40 -19.39 6.55
CA GLU A 143 -16.46 -18.28 6.62
C GLU A 143 -17.02 -17.17 7.51
N PHE A 144 -16.44 -17.00 8.69
CA PHE A 144 -16.96 -16.03 9.68
C PHE A 144 -16.56 -14.59 9.40
N PHE A 145 -15.45 -14.38 8.69
CA PHE A 145 -14.91 -13.06 8.39
C PHE A 145 -14.48 -12.98 6.92
N PRO A 146 -15.45 -13.03 5.98
CA PRO A 146 -15.13 -13.00 4.57
C PRO A 146 -14.40 -11.71 4.21
N LEU A 147 -13.30 -11.84 3.45
CA LEU A 147 -12.49 -10.73 3.00
C LEU A 147 -12.92 -10.29 1.59
N THR A 148 -12.64 -9.05 1.26
CA THR A 148 -12.91 -8.47 -0.06
C THR A 148 -12.24 -9.28 -1.17
N THR A 149 -11.03 -9.75 -0.91
CA THR A 149 -10.31 -10.66 -1.82
C THR A 149 -9.34 -11.54 -1.04
N THR A 150 -9.14 -12.76 -1.53
CA THR A 150 -8.06 -13.68 -1.14
C THR A 150 -7.28 -14.14 -2.37
N ALA A 151 -7.57 -13.56 -3.53
CA ALA A 151 -6.98 -13.92 -4.80
C ALA A 151 -5.48 -13.60 -4.84
N ALA A 152 -4.74 -14.35 -5.64
CA ALA A 152 -3.34 -14.07 -5.96
C ALA A 152 -3.19 -12.65 -6.55
N ILE A 153 -2.05 -12.02 -6.28
CA ILE A 153 -1.79 -10.61 -6.60
C ILE A 153 -0.78 -10.53 -7.76
N PRO A 154 -1.23 -10.29 -8.99
CA PRO A 154 -0.34 -9.90 -10.07
C PRO A 154 0.34 -8.57 -9.73
N MET A 155 1.66 -8.52 -9.76
CA MET A 155 2.43 -7.35 -9.36
C MET A 155 2.40 -6.28 -10.44
N THR A 156 1.93 -5.08 -10.10
CA THR A 156 1.81 -3.94 -11.02
C THR A 156 3.18 -3.53 -11.56
N MET A 157 4.21 -3.43 -10.71
CA MET A 157 5.57 -3.09 -11.13
C MET A 157 6.09 -4.04 -12.22
N TRP A 158 5.78 -5.33 -12.14
CA TRP A 158 6.21 -6.36 -13.08
C TRP A 158 5.23 -6.61 -14.24
N LYS A 159 4.27 -5.73 -14.45
CA LYS A 159 3.26 -5.86 -15.53
C LYS A 159 2.57 -7.23 -15.50
N ALA A 160 2.24 -7.70 -14.33
CA ALA A 160 1.65 -9.02 -14.05
C ALA A 160 2.51 -10.24 -14.45
N THR A 161 3.79 -10.06 -14.87
CA THR A 161 4.69 -11.20 -15.16
C THR A 161 5.16 -11.92 -13.89
N LYS A 162 5.05 -11.27 -12.73
CA LYS A 162 5.24 -11.89 -11.41
C LYS A 162 3.95 -11.79 -10.62
N THR A 163 3.59 -12.86 -9.92
CA THR A 163 2.36 -12.97 -9.12
C THR A 163 2.70 -13.46 -7.72
N ILE A 164 2.24 -12.74 -6.71
CA ILE A 164 2.34 -13.15 -5.31
C ILE A 164 1.09 -13.95 -4.96
N ASN A 165 1.27 -15.12 -4.34
CA ASN A 165 0.17 -15.92 -3.83
C ASN A 165 0.57 -16.58 -2.51
N LEU A 166 0.15 -15.99 -1.42
CA LEU A 166 0.36 -16.53 -0.07
C LEU A 166 -0.81 -17.44 0.26
N THR A 167 -0.53 -18.73 0.43
CA THR A 167 -1.56 -19.76 0.62
C THR A 167 -1.59 -20.35 2.04
N GLN A 168 -0.57 -20.06 2.86
CA GLN A 168 -0.42 -20.62 4.21
C GLN A 168 -1.58 -20.28 5.16
N ASP A 169 -2.30 -19.17 4.89
CA ASP A 169 -3.46 -18.73 5.67
C ASP A 169 -4.78 -18.76 4.87
N GLY A 170 -4.81 -19.58 3.80
CA GLY A 170 -5.94 -19.63 2.87
C GLY A 170 -6.05 -18.40 1.97
N GLY A 171 -4.95 -17.68 1.75
CA GLY A 171 -4.89 -16.50 0.89
C GLY A 171 -5.30 -15.19 1.59
N LYS A 172 -5.55 -15.19 2.89
CA LYS A 172 -5.99 -13.99 3.61
C LYS A 172 -4.96 -12.87 3.57
N SER A 173 -3.68 -13.21 3.64
CA SER A 173 -2.57 -12.25 3.50
C SER A 173 -2.51 -11.59 2.11
N ASN A 174 -3.11 -12.18 1.07
CA ASN A 174 -3.16 -11.56 -0.24
C ASN A 174 -3.97 -10.25 -0.23
N LEU A 175 -4.97 -10.12 0.65
CA LEU A 175 -5.68 -8.86 0.87
C LEU A 175 -4.70 -7.71 1.20
N CYS A 176 -3.78 -7.94 2.14
CA CYS A 176 -2.80 -6.95 2.56
C CYS A 176 -1.86 -6.59 1.41
N ILE A 177 -1.40 -7.60 0.67
CA ILE A 177 -0.45 -7.42 -0.44
C ILE A 177 -1.09 -6.67 -1.61
N LYS A 178 -2.40 -6.67 -1.75
CA LYS A 178 -3.09 -5.93 -2.82
C LYS A 178 -2.67 -4.45 -2.83
N CYS A 179 -2.44 -3.86 -1.66
CA CYS A 179 -1.92 -2.50 -1.50
C CYS A 179 -0.42 -2.48 -1.18
N HIS A 180 0.06 -3.41 -0.35
CA HIS A 180 1.44 -3.46 0.13
C HIS A 180 2.38 -4.15 -0.86
N GLN A 181 2.44 -3.64 -2.08
CA GLN A 181 3.30 -4.11 -3.17
C GLN A 181 4.10 -2.95 -3.79
N PRO A 182 5.26 -3.22 -4.42
CA PRO A 182 5.97 -2.19 -5.15
C PRO A 182 5.18 -1.76 -6.38
N ARG A 183 5.17 -0.46 -6.63
CA ARG A 183 4.57 0.09 -7.85
C ARG A 183 5.64 0.39 -8.91
N PRO A 184 5.27 0.58 -10.19
CA PRO A 184 6.18 0.99 -11.24
C PRO A 184 6.94 2.27 -10.87
N LEU A 185 8.18 2.40 -11.36
CA LEU A 185 9.03 3.58 -11.12
C LEU A 185 8.42 4.90 -11.61
N THR A 186 7.53 4.84 -12.58
CA THR A 186 6.76 6.00 -13.00
C THR A 186 5.49 6.13 -12.18
N THR A 187 5.16 7.35 -11.79
CA THR A 187 3.90 7.68 -11.11
C THR A 187 2.77 7.96 -12.11
N SER A 188 3.11 8.18 -13.39
CA SER A 188 2.12 8.45 -14.42
C SER A 188 1.38 7.18 -14.84
N THR A 189 0.07 7.27 -15.01
CA THR A 189 -0.74 6.22 -15.63
C THR A 189 -0.46 6.08 -17.12
N THR A 190 0.13 7.12 -17.73
CA THR A 190 0.50 7.14 -19.15
C THR A 190 2.01 7.31 -19.27
N LEU A 191 2.66 6.34 -19.90
CA LEU A 191 4.08 6.39 -20.17
C LEU A 191 4.34 7.13 -21.47
N SER A 192 5.30 8.07 -21.44
CA SER A 192 5.73 8.77 -22.64
C SER A 192 6.44 7.81 -23.60
N ASP A 193 6.42 8.16 -24.89
CA ASP A 193 7.15 7.48 -25.96
C ASP A 193 6.81 6.00 -26.20
N GLY A 194 5.72 5.52 -25.62
CA GLY A 194 5.25 4.15 -25.81
C GLY A 194 6.08 3.06 -25.12
N ASN A 195 7.06 3.42 -24.29
CA ASN A 195 7.90 2.44 -23.61
C ASN A 195 7.46 2.23 -22.16
N VAL A 196 7.43 0.97 -21.77
CA VAL A 196 7.30 0.52 -20.40
C VAL A 196 8.68 0.11 -19.90
N VAL A 197 9.02 0.46 -18.66
CA VAL A 197 10.31 0.04 -18.07
C VAL A 197 10.43 -1.48 -18.14
N ASP A 198 11.49 -1.95 -18.77
CA ASP A 198 11.84 -3.36 -18.79
C ASP A 198 12.70 -3.72 -17.58
N TYR A 199 12.06 -4.17 -16.52
CA TYR A 199 12.75 -4.55 -15.28
C TYR A 199 13.68 -5.75 -15.46
N ALA A 200 13.48 -6.59 -16.46
CA ALA A 200 14.37 -7.70 -16.75
C ALA A 200 15.74 -7.22 -17.28
N SER A 201 15.78 -6.10 -17.98
CA SER A 201 17.01 -5.52 -18.52
C SER A 201 18.02 -5.13 -17.44
N PHE A 202 17.58 -4.87 -16.22
CA PHE A 202 18.49 -4.56 -15.12
C PHE A 202 19.44 -5.73 -14.79
N VAL A 203 19.02 -6.95 -15.06
CA VAL A 203 19.80 -8.18 -14.86
C VAL A 203 20.45 -8.66 -16.16
N THR A 204 19.71 -8.61 -17.28
CA THR A 204 20.18 -9.18 -18.56
C THR A 204 21.17 -8.28 -19.29
N ASP A 205 21.10 -6.96 -19.04
CA ASP A 205 22.02 -5.96 -19.60
C ASP A 205 22.41 -4.91 -18.54
N PRO A 206 23.13 -5.32 -17.48
CA PRO A 206 23.39 -4.48 -16.31
C PRO A 206 24.27 -3.26 -16.62
N THR A 207 25.08 -3.32 -17.69
CA THR A 207 26.04 -2.26 -18.05
C THR A 207 25.47 -1.22 -19.01
N ALA A 208 24.34 -1.46 -19.63
CA ALA A 208 23.66 -0.48 -20.47
C ALA A 208 23.22 0.75 -19.68
N ASN A 209 23.20 1.90 -20.33
CA ASN A 209 22.72 3.13 -19.73
C ASN A 209 21.20 3.11 -19.61
N PHE A 210 20.70 3.25 -18.40
CA PHE A 210 19.30 3.58 -18.13
C PHE A 210 19.02 5.06 -18.38
N TYR A 211 19.94 5.90 -17.95
CA TYR A 211 19.95 7.34 -18.19
C TYR A 211 21.36 7.76 -18.58
N ASP A 212 21.47 8.55 -19.63
CA ASP A 212 22.74 9.08 -20.11
C ASP A 212 22.78 10.60 -19.91
N SER A 213 23.62 11.05 -18.99
CA SER A 213 23.78 12.46 -18.65
C SER A 213 24.36 13.29 -19.79
N SER A 214 25.11 12.69 -20.72
CA SER A 214 25.74 13.40 -21.85
C SER A 214 24.75 13.87 -22.90
N VAL A 215 23.63 13.14 -23.03
CA VAL A 215 22.55 13.47 -23.96
C VAL A 215 21.28 13.95 -23.24
N GLY A 216 21.29 13.91 -21.90
CA GLY A 216 20.14 14.31 -21.08
C GLY A 216 18.89 13.45 -21.30
N ASN A 217 19.06 12.20 -21.71
CA ASN A 217 17.95 11.35 -22.11
C ASN A 217 18.02 9.98 -21.42
N ALA A 218 16.84 9.41 -21.17
CA ALA A 218 16.69 8.07 -20.66
C ALA A 218 16.41 7.11 -21.84
N ALA A 219 17.41 6.40 -22.30
CA ALA A 219 17.27 5.40 -23.34
C ALA A 219 17.77 4.04 -22.83
N PRO A 220 17.12 2.95 -23.15
CA PRO A 220 15.88 2.75 -23.91
C PRO A 220 14.58 2.87 -23.09
N ASN A 221 14.68 2.95 -21.76
CA ASN A 221 13.51 2.87 -20.85
C ASN A 221 12.76 4.21 -20.72
N LYS A 222 13.32 5.31 -21.16
CA LYS A 222 12.73 6.66 -21.27
C LYS A 222 12.05 7.22 -20.02
N VAL A 223 12.47 6.76 -18.83
CA VAL A 223 12.10 7.32 -17.54
C VAL A 223 13.26 8.19 -17.06
N LEU A 224 13.06 9.50 -17.04
CA LEU A 224 14.08 10.42 -16.54
C LEU A 224 14.20 10.32 -15.02
N PRO A 225 15.42 10.36 -14.47
CA PRO A 225 15.62 10.44 -13.05
C PRO A 225 14.89 11.64 -12.44
N SER A 226 14.19 11.42 -11.36
CA SER A 226 13.52 12.44 -10.56
C SER A 226 13.52 12.01 -9.10
N TYR A 227 13.25 12.92 -8.18
CA TYR A 227 13.13 12.55 -6.78
C TYR A 227 12.04 11.46 -6.57
N ARG A 228 11.00 11.42 -7.41
CA ARG A 228 9.93 10.41 -7.37
C ARG A 228 10.26 9.08 -8.06
N MET A 229 11.51 8.89 -8.53
CA MET A 229 11.91 7.61 -9.11
C MET A 229 12.10 6.55 -8.01
N HIS A 230 10.99 6.02 -7.52
CA HIS A 230 10.97 5.04 -6.44
C HIS A 230 9.80 4.06 -6.53
N VAL A 231 9.98 2.89 -5.93
CA VAL A 231 8.99 1.79 -5.89
C VAL A 231 7.85 1.99 -4.90
N HIS A 232 7.75 3.18 -4.30
CA HIS A 232 6.77 3.54 -3.27
C HIS A 232 7.14 3.05 -1.86
N TYR A 233 6.21 3.26 -0.91
CA TYR A 233 6.33 2.80 0.48
C TYR A 233 5.57 1.50 0.69
N GLY A 234 5.87 0.79 1.78
CA GLY A 234 5.10 -0.38 2.16
C GLY A 234 5.21 -1.55 1.19
N THR A 235 6.38 -1.75 0.59
CA THR A 235 6.66 -2.81 -0.40
C THR A 235 6.78 -4.20 0.22
N VAL A 236 6.31 -4.37 1.45
CA VAL A 236 6.50 -5.55 2.28
C VAL A 236 6.03 -6.85 1.64
N GLY A 237 4.96 -6.82 0.84
CA GLY A 237 4.40 -8.02 0.24
C GLY A 237 5.36 -8.75 -0.70
N ALA A 238 6.12 -8.00 -1.50
CA ALA A 238 7.13 -8.56 -2.39
C ALA A 238 8.30 -9.17 -1.60
N ILE A 239 8.80 -8.44 -0.58
CA ILE A 239 9.87 -8.93 0.30
C ILE A 239 9.41 -10.18 1.06
N TYR A 240 8.22 -10.16 1.65
CA TYR A 240 7.67 -11.29 2.38
C TYR A 240 7.53 -12.53 1.48
N ALA A 241 7.00 -12.35 0.28
CA ALA A 241 6.83 -13.44 -0.68
C ALA A 241 8.16 -13.95 -1.28
N GLY A 242 9.26 -13.24 -1.06
CA GLY A 242 10.58 -13.61 -1.61
C GLY A 242 10.64 -13.47 -3.12
N GLN A 243 9.99 -12.45 -3.67
CA GLN A 243 9.98 -12.18 -5.11
C GLN A 243 9.69 -10.71 -5.39
N GLY A 244 10.00 -10.27 -6.59
CA GLY A 244 9.66 -8.91 -7.03
C GLY A 244 10.79 -7.91 -6.91
N GLY A 245 11.90 -8.23 -6.25
CA GLY A 245 13.15 -7.49 -6.38
C GLY A 245 13.86 -7.75 -7.71
N VAL A 246 14.91 -7.00 -7.96
CA VAL A 246 15.84 -7.22 -9.08
C VAL A 246 16.89 -8.23 -8.63
N GLU A 247 16.78 -9.46 -9.08
CA GLU A 247 17.54 -10.59 -8.56
C GLU A 247 18.87 -10.76 -9.33
N PHE A 248 19.87 -9.95 -8.97
CA PHE A 248 21.22 -10.06 -9.51
C PHE A 248 21.89 -11.37 -9.10
N THR A 249 22.72 -11.94 -9.99
CA THR A 249 23.64 -13.01 -9.60
C THR A 249 24.72 -12.44 -8.67
N GLY A 250 25.01 -13.12 -7.57
CA GLY A 250 26.01 -12.71 -6.59
C GLY A 250 26.36 -13.84 -5.63
N THR A 251 26.92 -13.47 -4.48
CA THR A 251 27.44 -14.43 -3.48
C THR A 251 26.34 -15.07 -2.62
N GLN A 252 25.13 -14.50 -2.61
CA GLN A 252 24.02 -15.04 -1.82
C GLN A 252 23.01 -15.79 -2.71
N THR A 253 22.53 -16.93 -2.21
CA THR A 253 21.41 -17.63 -2.84
C THR A 253 20.09 -17.03 -2.41
N TYR A 254 19.18 -16.75 -3.34
CA TYR A 254 17.82 -16.33 -3.04
C TYR A 254 17.05 -17.49 -2.40
N ALA A 255 16.52 -17.24 -1.23
CA ALA A 255 15.73 -18.21 -0.48
C ALA A 255 14.76 -17.49 0.46
N ASN A 256 13.73 -18.20 0.87
CA ASN A 256 12.76 -17.70 1.82
C ASN A 256 13.12 -18.08 3.27
N SER A 257 12.81 -17.18 4.20
CA SER A 257 12.87 -17.45 5.63
C SER A 257 11.65 -18.27 6.07
N THR A 258 11.76 -18.93 7.22
CA THR A 258 10.68 -19.76 7.78
C THR A 258 9.39 -18.96 8.03
N HIS A 259 9.48 -17.67 8.34
CA HIS A 259 8.31 -16.80 8.54
C HIS A 259 7.36 -16.84 7.33
N THR A 260 7.87 -16.87 6.11
CA THR A 260 7.06 -16.82 4.89
C THR A 260 6.25 -18.09 4.63
N THR A 261 6.56 -19.18 5.33
CA THR A 261 5.87 -20.48 5.20
C THR A 261 5.04 -20.85 6.42
N LEU A 262 5.36 -20.31 7.58
CA LEU A 262 4.69 -20.66 8.86
C LEU A 262 3.77 -19.55 9.40
N ALA A 263 4.02 -18.30 9.05
CA ALA A 263 3.25 -17.18 9.54
C ALA A 263 2.44 -16.50 8.43
N SER A 264 1.50 -15.68 8.82
CA SER A 264 0.74 -14.78 7.97
C SER A 264 0.94 -13.33 8.39
N CYS A 265 0.48 -12.39 7.60
CA CYS A 265 0.50 -10.97 7.96
C CYS A 265 -0.24 -10.74 9.29
N SER A 266 -1.40 -11.38 9.44
CA SER A 266 -2.24 -11.23 10.63
C SER A 266 -1.65 -11.85 11.89
N ASP A 267 -0.86 -12.91 11.81
CA ASP A 267 -0.26 -13.55 12.98
C ASP A 267 0.65 -12.59 13.76
N CYS A 268 1.29 -11.67 13.07
CA CYS A 268 2.14 -10.65 13.69
C CYS A 268 1.41 -9.31 13.86
N HIS A 269 0.77 -8.81 12.81
CA HIS A 269 0.16 -7.48 12.80
C HIS A 269 -1.16 -7.41 13.56
N MET A 270 -1.88 -8.53 13.65
CA MET A 270 -3.12 -8.66 14.41
C MET A 270 -3.01 -9.59 15.62
N ALA A 271 -1.77 -9.85 16.09
CA ALA A 271 -1.52 -10.62 17.31
C ALA A 271 -2.29 -10.04 18.50
N PRO A 272 -2.52 -10.81 19.57
CA PRO A 272 -3.17 -10.31 20.79
C PRO A 272 -2.56 -9.00 21.26
N ILE A 273 -3.42 -8.04 21.63
CA ILE A 273 -3.02 -6.66 21.89
C ILE A 273 -2.04 -6.55 23.06
N THR A 274 -1.01 -5.73 22.88
CA THR A 274 -0.12 -5.24 23.93
C THR A 274 -0.01 -3.73 23.80
N GLY A 275 -0.54 -3.00 24.77
CA GLY A 275 -0.62 -1.54 24.70
C GLY A 275 -1.48 -1.07 23.51
N ARG A 276 -0.84 -0.42 22.51
CA ARG A 276 -1.48 0.04 21.28
C ARG A 276 -1.07 -0.75 20.04
N ALA A 277 -0.52 -1.95 20.22
CA ALA A 277 -0.04 -2.79 19.13
C ALA A 277 -0.81 -4.12 19.10
N GLY A 278 -1.09 -4.64 17.91
CA GLY A 278 -1.88 -5.84 17.67
C GLY A 278 -3.34 -5.54 17.29
N GLY A 279 -4.12 -6.59 17.06
CA GLY A 279 -5.51 -6.49 16.63
C GLY A 279 -5.69 -5.61 15.40
N HIS A 280 -6.81 -4.93 15.29
CA HIS A 280 -7.10 -4.02 14.16
C HIS A 280 -6.35 -2.69 14.19
N THR A 281 -5.37 -2.52 15.10
CA THR A 281 -4.41 -1.43 15.00
C THR A 281 -3.39 -1.69 13.89
N PHE A 282 -3.19 -2.95 13.52
CA PHE A 282 -2.19 -3.44 12.55
C PHE A 282 -0.74 -3.07 12.90
N VAL A 283 -0.49 -2.60 14.11
CA VAL A 283 0.84 -2.24 14.59
C VAL A 283 1.52 -3.47 15.18
N ALA A 284 2.60 -3.94 14.56
CA ALA A 284 3.43 -5.02 15.10
C ALA A 284 4.57 -4.51 16.01
N LYS A 285 5.01 -3.24 15.83
CA LYS A 285 6.15 -2.67 16.56
C LYS A 285 5.91 -2.71 18.07
N GLY A 286 6.80 -3.42 18.79
CA GLY A 286 6.73 -3.56 20.26
C GLY A 286 5.79 -4.66 20.74
N ASN A 287 5.07 -5.34 19.86
CA ASN A 287 4.24 -6.49 20.20
C ASN A 287 4.90 -7.79 19.72
N PHE A 288 5.35 -8.60 20.66
CA PHE A 288 5.99 -9.88 20.40
C PHE A 288 5.04 -11.08 20.59
N ASN A 289 3.76 -10.85 20.86
CA ASN A 289 2.80 -11.94 21.08
C ASN A 289 2.70 -12.87 19.88
N GLY A 290 2.78 -12.32 18.65
CA GLY A 290 2.81 -13.14 17.43
C GLY A 290 4.07 -13.99 17.27
N CYS A 291 5.21 -13.54 17.83
CA CYS A 291 6.45 -14.31 17.81
C CYS A 291 6.42 -15.46 18.83
N ASN A 292 5.73 -15.25 19.96
CA ASN A 292 5.80 -16.11 21.15
C ASN A 292 4.64 -17.11 21.21
N VAL A 293 4.12 -17.51 20.07
CA VAL A 293 3.11 -18.57 19.98
C VAL A 293 3.76 -19.94 19.87
N SER A 294 2.99 -20.98 20.27
CA SER A 294 3.46 -22.36 20.20
C SER A 294 3.84 -22.74 18.76
N GLY A 295 4.99 -23.36 18.60
CA GLY A 295 5.49 -23.80 17.30
C GLY A 295 6.34 -22.77 16.55
N CYS A 296 6.41 -21.50 17.00
CA CYS A 296 7.25 -20.48 16.38
C CYS A 296 8.63 -20.40 17.04
N HIS A 297 8.73 -19.75 18.19
CA HIS A 297 9.99 -19.60 18.91
C HIS A 297 9.95 -20.32 20.25
N SER A 298 10.89 -21.27 20.48
CA SER A 298 10.99 -22.02 21.74
C SER A 298 11.48 -21.14 22.91
N THR A 299 12.22 -20.08 22.60
CA THR A 299 12.64 -19.05 23.55
C THR A 299 11.89 -17.78 23.25
N PRO A 300 11.22 -17.16 24.24
CA PRO A 300 10.46 -15.94 24.03
C PRO A 300 11.30 -14.82 23.41
N ILE A 301 10.76 -14.20 22.36
CA ILE A 301 11.35 -13.05 21.69
C ILE A 301 10.89 -11.78 22.40
N THR A 302 11.83 -10.87 22.61
CA THR A 302 11.62 -9.54 23.16
C THR A 302 12.48 -8.53 22.41
N SER A 303 12.31 -7.25 22.68
CA SER A 303 13.16 -6.19 22.11
C SER A 303 14.64 -6.31 22.50
N SER A 304 14.97 -7.06 23.56
CA SER A 304 16.34 -7.32 24.01
C SER A 304 16.96 -8.58 23.40
N SER A 305 16.17 -9.46 22.78
CA SER A 305 16.65 -10.71 22.20
C SER A 305 17.72 -10.47 21.14
N THR A 306 18.88 -11.13 21.29
CA THR A 306 20.04 -10.89 20.41
C THR A 306 19.89 -11.68 19.11
N THR A 307 19.83 -13.03 19.22
CA THR A 307 19.94 -13.95 18.09
C THR A 307 18.83 -13.78 17.06
N PHE A 308 17.57 -13.65 17.49
CA PHE A 308 16.40 -13.63 16.58
C PHE A 308 15.84 -12.24 16.33
N TRP A 309 16.37 -11.19 16.99
CA TRP A 309 15.86 -9.83 16.84
C TRP A 309 16.95 -8.81 16.49
N LYS A 310 17.94 -8.61 17.36
CA LYS A 310 18.92 -7.52 17.16
C LYS A 310 19.93 -7.83 16.09
N THR A 311 20.55 -9.03 16.11
CA THR A 311 21.63 -9.38 15.18
C THR A 311 21.19 -9.39 13.72
N PRO A 312 20.10 -10.08 13.31
CA PRO A 312 19.70 -10.09 11.91
C PRO A 312 19.31 -8.69 11.41
N ARG A 313 18.68 -7.90 12.26
CA ARG A 313 18.31 -6.51 11.88
C ARG A 313 19.53 -5.60 11.71
N ALA A 314 20.53 -5.73 12.59
CA ALA A 314 21.78 -4.98 12.47
C ALA A 314 22.56 -5.36 11.21
N GLU A 315 22.55 -6.63 10.81
CA GLU A 315 23.17 -7.08 9.56
C GLU A 315 22.47 -6.47 8.33
N ILE A 316 21.14 -6.52 8.28
CA ILE A 316 20.39 -5.90 7.17
C ILE A 316 20.64 -4.38 7.12
N GLN A 317 20.69 -3.71 8.26
CA GLN A 317 21.03 -2.31 8.33
C GLN A 317 22.42 -2.02 7.76
N THR A 318 23.42 -2.85 8.11
CA THR A 318 24.78 -2.72 7.58
C THR A 318 24.80 -2.87 6.06
N LEU A 319 24.05 -3.84 5.53
CA LEU A 319 23.96 -4.04 4.08
C LEU A 319 23.25 -2.87 3.37
N LEU A 320 22.20 -2.31 3.96
CA LEU A 320 21.54 -1.09 3.44
C LEU A 320 22.53 0.07 3.39
N ASN A 321 23.30 0.29 4.45
CA ASN A 321 24.31 1.35 4.49
C ASN A 321 25.42 1.14 3.44
N ASN A 322 25.90 -0.09 3.29
CA ASN A 322 26.93 -0.42 2.30
C ASN A 322 26.42 -0.22 0.87
N LEU A 323 25.18 -0.62 0.60
CA LEU A 323 24.57 -0.43 -0.71
C LEU A 323 24.35 1.05 -1.02
N ALA A 324 23.85 1.84 -0.05
CA ALA A 324 23.70 3.28 -0.19
C ALA A 324 25.03 3.97 -0.47
N ALA A 325 26.09 3.58 0.24
CA ALA A 325 27.44 4.13 0.04
C ALA A 325 27.95 3.88 -1.40
N LYS A 326 27.75 2.66 -1.93
CA LYS A 326 28.13 2.33 -3.32
C LYS A 326 27.33 3.14 -4.34
N ILE A 327 26.01 3.26 -4.15
CA ILE A 327 25.18 4.08 -5.03
C ILE A 327 25.65 5.54 -5.01
N ASN A 328 25.95 6.08 -3.83
CA ASN A 328 26.43 7.46 -3.67
C ASN A 328 27.82 7.74 -4.27
N ASN A 329 28.67 6.72 -4.43
CA ASN A 329 29.98 6.91 -5.10
C ASN A 329 29.85 7.46 -6.53
N LEU A 330 28.73 7.24 -7.21
CA LEU A 330 28.47 7.81 -8.54
C LEU A 330 28.43 9.34 -8.54
N GLY A 331 28.18 9.96 -7.42
CA GLY A 331 28.11 11.42 -7.28
C GLY A 331 29.46 12.12 -7.13
N GLY A 332 30.60 11.41 -7.20
CA GLY A 332 31.92 12.01 -7.11
C GLY A 332 32.17 12.81 -5.83
N GLY A 333 31.56 12.40 -4.72
CA GLY A 333 31.62 13.07 -3.41
C GLY A 333 30.32 13.79 -3.02
N THR A 334 29.36 13.92 -3.93
CA THR A 334 28.02 14.41 -3.65
C THR A 334 27.04 13.24 -3.65
N ASN A 335 26.27 13.05 -2.58
CA ASN A 335 25.29 11.97 -2.51
C ASN A 335 24.24 12.10 -3.62
N ILE A 336 23.88 10.99 -4.25
CA ILE A 336 22.77 10.93 -5.20
C ILE A 336 21.46 10.47 -4.54
N LEU A 337 21.58 9.81 -3.39
CA LEU A 337 20.43 9.49 -2.54
C LEU A 337 20.19 10.65 -1.57
N HIS A 338 18.94 11.05 -1.46
CA HIS A 338 18.53 12.09 -0.51
C HIS A 338 18.72 11.61 0.93
N SER A 339 19.25 12.49 1.75
CA SER A 339 19.46 12.27 3.18
C SER A 339 18.55 13.21 3.97
N ASP A 340 17.71 12.63 4.81
CA ASP A 340 16.80 13.35 5.69
C ASP A 340 17.11 12.99 7.15
N ALA A 341 17.45 13.98 7.96
CA ALA A 341 17.70 13.78 9.40
C ALA A 341 16.47 13.22 10.13
N ASP A 342 15.26 13.58 9.66
CA ASP A 342 14.00 13.10 10.22
C ASP A 342 13.64 11.69 9.76
N ALA A 343 14.17 11.22 8.64
CA ALA A 343 13.96 9.85 8.18
C ALA A 343 14.42 8.80 9.21
N ALA A 344 15.48 9.10 9.96
CA ALA A 344 15.95 8.23 11.05
C ALA A 344 14.91 8.07 12.17
N THR A 345 14.14 9.10 12.46
CA THR A 345 13.11 9.07 13.52
C THR A 345 11.81 8.44 13.03
N ASN A 346 11.46 8.63 11.77
CA ASN A 346 10.22 8.15 11.18
C ASN A 346 10.32 6.71 10.69
N LEU A 347 11.46 6.33 10.09
CA LEU A 347 11.65 5.00 9.52
C LEU A 347 12.22 4.02 10.54
N TRP A 348 13.39 4.31 11.12
CA TRP A 348 14.03 3.45 12.12
C TRP A 348 15.07 4.25 12.92
N ALA A 349 14.82 4.43 14.21
CA ALA A 349 15.88 4.86 15.11
C ALA A 349 17.04 3.85 15.01
N GLY A 350 18.11 4.22 14.31
CA GLY A 350 19.26 3.34 14.13
C GLY A 350 19.85 3.23 12.74
N LEU A 351 19.26 3.82 11.69
CA LEU A 351 19.98 4.04 10.44
C LEU A 351 21.02 5.15 10.67
N THR A 352 22.23 4.76 11.08
CA THR A 352 23.22 5.67 11.64
C THR A 352 24.14 6.33 10.61
N THR A 353 24.06 5.94 9.32
CA THR A 353 24.86 6.53 8.27
C THR A 353 23.99 7.03 7.15
N GLY A 354 23.87 8.35 7.02
CA GLY A 354 23.27 9.04 5.90
C GLY A 354 21.75 9.26 5.98
N ASN A 355 21.01 8.57 6.86
CA ASN A 355 19.56 8.71 7.02
C ASN A 355 18.80 8.78 5.68
N PHE A 356 19.16 7.91 4.74
CA PHE A 356 18.59 7.90 3.41
C PHE A 356 17.12 7.44 3.44
N ASP A 357 16.25 8.19 2.78
CA ASP A 357 14.82 7.90 2.67
C ASP A 357 14.45 7.12 1.39
N GLY A 358 15.45 6.91 0.51
CA GLY A 358 15.29 6.21 -0.75
C GLY A 358 14.81 7.09 -1.92
N TYR A 359 14.71 8.41 -1.74
CA TYR A 359 14.55 9.34 -2.84
C TYR A 359 15.89 9.63 -3.51
N LEU A 360 15.83 10.15 -4.76
CA LEU A 360 16.99 10.79 -5.40
C LEU A 360 17.05 12.26 -4.98
N ASP A 361 18.25 12.76 -4.70
CA ASP A 361 18.48 14.14 -4.28
C ASP A 361 18.45 15.12 -5.46
N ILE A 362 17.40 15.02 -6.27
CA ILE A 362 17.17 15.81 -7.48
C ILE A 362 16.22 16.96 -7.15
N TYR A 363 16.58 18.17 -7.58
CA TYR A 363 15.80 19.37 -7.35
C TYR A 363 14.40 19.26 -7.98
N ASP A 364 13.40 19.54 -7.17
CA ASP A 364 12.02 19.71 -7.62
C ASP A 364 11.32 20.73 -6.70
N PRO A 365 10.91 21.90 -7.23
CA PRO A 365 10.28 22.95 -6.41
C PRO A 365 8.88 22.60 -5.89
N SER A 366 8.27 21.52 -6.38
CA SER A 366 7.00 21.01 -5.86
C SER A 366 7.17 20.06 -4.69
N SER A 367 8.41 19.65 -4.40
CA SER A 367 8.75 18.78 -3.28
C SER A 367 9.25 19.61 -2.09
N ASN A 368 9.19 19.01 -0.89
CA ASN A 368 9.86 19.58 0.29
C ASN A 368 11.36 19.29 0.30
N LEU A 369 11.88 18.60 -0.72
CA LEU A 369 13.30 18.25 -0.85
C LEU A 369 14.04 19.40 -1.49
N THR A 370 15.15 19.81 -0.88
CA THR A 370 15.98 20.90 -1.42
C THR A 370 16.71 20.52 -2.70
N GLY A 371 16.99 19.22 -2.92
CA GLY A 371 17.65 18.66 -4.09
C GLY A 371 18.99 19.30 -4.45
N VAL A 372 20.05 18.51 -4.51
CA VAL A 372 21.42 19.01 -4.82
C VAL A 372 21.82 18.76 -6.27
N TRP A 373 21.02 18.00 -7.00
CA TRP A 373 21.28 17.67 -8.40
C TRP A 373 20.26 18.33 -9.33
N LYS A 374 20.75 18.72 -10.51
CA LYS A 374 19.91 19.26 -11.58
C LYS A 374 18.86 18.22 -12.01
N ASN A 375 17.61 18.64 -12.07
CA ASN A 375 16.51 17.84 -12.62
C ASN A 375 16.67 17.73 -14.15
N PRO A 376 16.80 16.52 -14.70
CA PRO A 376 16.91 16.32 -16.14
C PRO A 376 15.56 16.37 -16.88
N GLY A 377 14.44 16.43 -16.14
CA GLY A 377 13.09 16.47 -16.69
C GLY A 377 12.69 17.82 -17.27
N SER A 378 11.48 17.89 -17.80
CA SER A 378 10.94 19.15 -18.32
C SER A 378 10.64 20.11 -17.17
N THR A 379 11.15 21.32 -17.28
CA THR A 379 10.94 22.41 -16.32
C THR A 379 10.09 23.54 -16.88
N SER A 380 9.35 23.30 -17.94
CA SER A 380 8.56 24.32 -18.67
C SER A 380 7.44 24.95 -17.83
N SER A 381 7.00 24.26 -16.77
CA SER A 381 5.99 24.76 -15.83
C SER A 381 6.60 25.57 -14.66
N TRP A 382 7.92 25.62 -14.56
CA TRP A 382 8.60 26.26 -13.46
C TRP A 382 8.81 27.76 -13.69
N THR A 383 8.87 28.52 -12.62
CA THR A 383 9.19 29.96 -12.70
C THR A 383 10.63 30.19 -13.17
N THR A 384 10.93 31.42 -13.57
CA THR A 384 12.29 31.82 -13.96
C THR A 384 13.30 31.57 -12.85
N ASP A 385 12.94 31.89 -11.59
CA ASP A 385 13.81 31.70 -10.43
C ASP A 385 14.05 30.22 -10.13
N GLN A 386 13.01 29.40 -10.21
CA GLN A 386 13.14 27.94 -10.03
C GLN A 386 14.05 27.32 -11.09
N ASN A 387 13.91 27.75 -12.34
CA ASN A 387 14.79 27.35 -13.44
C ASN A 387 16.24 27.83 -13.25
N ALA A 388 16.43 29.04 -12.71
CA ALA A 388 17.76 29.56 -12.40
C ALA A 388 18.45 28.70 -11.32
N VAL A 389 17.74 28.34 -10.26
CA VAL A 389 18.24 27.42 -9.23
C VAL A 389 18.62 26.07 -9.84
N ASN A 390 17.72 25.44 -10.59
CA ASN A 390 17.97 24.14 -11.23
C ASN A 390 19.20 24.17 -12.15
N ASN A 391 19.37 25.24 -12.94
CA ASN A 391 20.46 25.36 -13.89
C ASN A 391 21.82 25.63 -13.24
N ALA A 392 21.84 26.09 -11.99
CA ALA A 392 23.06 26.28 -11.21
C ALA A 392 23.56 24.98 -10.56
N LEU A 393 22.73 23.93 -10.50
CA LEU A 393 23.08 22.66 -9.88
C LEU A 393 23.91 21.78 -10.84
N PRO A 394 24.75 20.88 -10.30
CA PRO A 394 25.50 19.93 -11.09
C PRO A 394 24.59 18.97 -11.85
N THR A 395 25.01 18.56 -13.03
CA THR A 395 24.28 17.58 -13.86
C THR A 395 24.21 16.23 -13.15
N PHE A 396 23.02 15.65 -13.06
CA PHE A 396 22.82 14.35 -12.47
C PHE A 396 23.62 13.28 -13.22
N PRO A 397 24.31 12.35 -12.53
CA PRO A 397 25.21 11.39 -13.17
C PRO A 397 24.47 10.39 -14.05
N THR A 398 25.18 9.81 -15.02
CA THR A 398 24.68 8.68 -15.81
C THR A 398 24.32 7.50 -14.90
N LEU A 399 23.14 6.92 -15.09
CA LEU A 399 22.70 5.72 -14.41
C LEU A 399 22.76 4.53 -15.36
N LYS A 400 23.48 3.49 -14.98
CA LYS A 400 23.42 2.17 -15.62
C LYS A 400 22.24 1.35 -15.08
N ASN A 401 21.81 0.35 -15.85
CA ASN A 401 20.76 -0.58 -15.43
C ASN A 401 21.04 -1.24 -14.07
N VAL A 402 22.27 -1.67 -13.81
CA VAL A 402 22.69 -2.25 -12.52
C VAL A 402 22.48 -1.27 -11.36
N VAL A 403 22.70 0.02 -11.58
CA VAL A 403 22.51 1.03 -10.54
C VAL A 403 21.01 1.18 -10.22
N VAL A 404 20.17 1.29 -11.25
CA VAL A 404 18.73 1.45 -11.07
C VAL A 404 18.13 0.21 -10.43
N GLY A 405 18.52 -0.99 -10.86
CA GLY A 405 18.08 -2.24 -10.22
C GLY A 405 18.51 -2.32 -8.75
N SER A 406 19.73 -1.88 -8.44
CA SER A 406 20.24 -1.82 -7.06
C SER A 406 19.49 -0.79 -6.21
N MET A 407 19.12 0.35 -6.80
CA MET A 407 18.26 1.36 -6.15
C MET A 407 16.87 0.82 -5.84
N ILE A 408 16.27 0.06 -6.75
CA ILE A 408 14.99 -0.62 -6.51
C ILE A 408 15.11 -1.54 -5.30
N ASN A 409 16.15 -2.38 -5.26
CA ASN A 409 16.37 -3.29 -4.14
C ASN A 409 16.61 -2.55 -2.82
N PHE A 410 17.42 -1.48 -2.86
CA PHE A 410 17.63 -0.60 -1.71
C PHE A 410 16.31 -0.04 -1.19
N GLN A 411 15.50 0.55 -2.06
CA GLN A 411 14.22 1.16 -1.71
C GLN A 411 13.22 0.11 -1.18
N MET A 412 13.15 -1.07 -1.79
CA MET A 412 12.28 -2.16 -1.33
C MET A 412 12.67 -2.63 0.07
N CYS A 413 13.96 -2.89 0.30
CA CYS A 413 14.45 -3.38 1.59
C CYS A 413 14.42 -2.29 2.68
N LEU A 414 14.56 -1.02 2.33
CA LEU A 414 14.42 0.10 3.26
C LEU A 414 12.96 0.31 3.66
N ARG A 415 12.05 0.28 2.69
CA ARG A 415 10.63 0.66 2.83
C ARG A 415 9.68 -0.50 3.16
N GLU A 416 10.22 -1.70 3.39
CA GLU A 416 9.49 -2.80 4.02
C GLU A 416 9.46 -2.67 5.55
N TYR A 417 10.26 -1.76 6.12
CA TYR A 417 10.28 -1.26 7.49
C TYR A 417 10.60 -2.27 8.60
N SER A 418 10.96 -3.53 8.32
CA SER A 418 11.25 -4.52 9.36
C SER A 418 12.73 -4.80 9.60
N LEU A 419 13.61 -4.34 8.69
CA LEU A 419 15.02 -4.74 8.64
C LEU A 419 15.17 -6.27 8.55
N GLY A 420 14.44 -6.86 7.60
CA GLY A 420 14.54 -8.27 7.25
C GLY A 420 13.69 -9.23 8.08
N ILE A 421 12.90 -8.77 9.06
CA ILE A 421 12.02 -9.66 9.82
C ILE A 421 10.98 -10.34 8.93
N HIS A 422 10.47 -9.64 7.93
CA HIS A 422 9.52 -10.20 7.00
C HIS A 422 10.11 -11.38 6.20
N ASN A 423 11.35 -11.25 5.70
CA ASN A 423 12.04 -12.32 4.98
C ASN A 423 13.56 -12.06 4.96
N TYR A 424 14.23 -12.43 6.04
CA TYR A 424 15.66 -12.14 6.23
C TYR A 424 16.55 -12.67 5.10
N LYS A 425 16.32 -13.93 4.67
CA LYS A 425 17.18 -14.55 3.64
C LYS A 425 17.06 -13.83 2.30
N TYR A 426 15.84 -13.52 1.88
CA TYR A 426 15.60 -12.81 0.62
C TYR A 426 16.12 -11.36 0.67
N THR A 427 15.84 -10.65 1.76
CA THR A 427 16.34 -9.29 1.97
C THR A 427 17.86 -9.22 1.93
N LYS A 428 18.54 -10.15 2.65
CA LYS A 428 19.99 -10.26 2.62
C LYS A 428 20.53 -10.50 1.22
N ALA A 429 19.93 -11.44 0.49
CA ALA A 429 20.34 -11.77 -0.87
C ALA A 429 20.16 -10.58 -1.83
N LEU A 430 19.02 -9.87 -1.77
CA LEU A 430 18.80 -8.69 -2.60
C LEU A 430 19.88 -7.62 -2.37
N LEU A 431 20.16 -7.31 -1.11
CA LEU A 431 21.14 -6.27 -0.77
C LEU A 431 22.57 -6.68 -1.12
N GLN A 432 23.01 -7.86 -0.71
CA GLN A 432 24.37 -8.33 -0.96
C GLN A 432 24.62 -8.52 -2.45
N ASN A 433 23.73 -9.17 -3.17
CA ASN A 433 23.93 -9.38 -4.61
C ASN A 433 23.86 -8.08 -5.42
N SER A 434 23.13 -7.04 -4.94
CA SER A 434 23.21 -5.70 -5.51
C SER A 434 24.59 -5.08 -5.31
N ILE A 435 25.19 -5.21 -4.11
CA ILE A 435 26.55 -4.77 -3.82
C ILE A 435 27.55 -5.49 -4.73
N ASP A 436 27.40 -6.81 -4.88
CA ASP A 436 28.27 -7.64 -5.73
C ASP A 436 28.17 -7.23 -7.21
N ALA A 437 26.95 -6.99 -7.70
CA ALA A 437 26.70 -6.56 -9.07
C ALA A 437 27.29 -5.17 -9.37
N LEU A 438 27.12 -4.21 -8.45
CA LEU A 438 27.76 -2.89 -8.58
C LEU A 438 29.29 -3.02 -8.59
N THR A 439 29.86 -3.84 -7.70
CA THR A 439 31.32 -4.09 -7.66
C THR A 439 31.82 -4.68 -8.98
N THR A 440 31.09 -5.66 -9.55
CA THR A 440 31.41 -6.27 -10.85
C THR A 440 31.34 -5.24 -11.99
N ALA A 441 30.44 -4.29 -11.90
CA ALA A 441 30.31 -3.18 -12.86
C ALA A 441 31.36 -2.05 -12.67
N GLY A 442 32.27 -2.18 -11.71
CA GLY A 442 33.32 -1.20 -11.41
C GLY A 442 32.81 0.02 -10.63
N ILE A 443 31.77 -0.13 -9.83
CA ILE A 443 31.11 0.91 -9.02
C ILE A 443 31.32 0.63 -7.53
#